data_0ffe91c6b6b5149da633144df6555042
#
_entry.id   0ffe91c6b6b5149da633144df6555042
#
_cell.length_a   1.000
_cell.length_b   1.000
_cell.length_c   1.000
_cell.angle_alpha   90.00
_cell.angle_beta   90.00
_cell.angle_gamma   90.00
#
_symmetry.space_group_name_H-M   'P 1'
#
loop_
_entity.id
_entity.type
_entity.pdbx_description
1 polymer ?
#
loop_
_entity_poly.entity_id
_entity_poly.type
_entity_poly.pdbx_seq_one_letter_code
_entity_poly.pdbx_strand_id
1 'polypeptide(L)'
;MKKFYIPFLIMALAFPVLSSAQCKSFVKSKCVPELENYVPSDKFNSLRMVEGEEAEVNLIFVANHDYRVLICSQEILGNVEYEILTDRGQVIYSSKDNEGKSYFDFSTTSTEKLQVIIRVSESESTTGMMHEGCVTVMVGSVAS
;
A
#
# COMPACT_ATOMS: atom_id res chain seq x y z
N MET A 1 50.97 33.40 25.11
CA MET A 1 49.55 33.02 25.21
C MET A 1 49.16 32.18 24.00
N LYS A 2 49.05 30.92 24.19
CA LYS A 2 48.66 30.02 23.08
C LYS A 2 47.11 29.94 23.01
N LYS A 3 46.57 30.47 21.93
CA LYS A 3 45.13 30.35 21.62
C LYS A 3 44.84 28.93 21.17
N PHE A 4 44.17 28.16 22.00
CA PHE A 4 43.62 26.88 21.65
C PHE A 4 42.37 27.11 20.77
N TYR A 5 42.48 26.87 19.48
CA TYR A 5 41.34 26.71 18.59
C TYR A 5 40.82 25.31 18.75
N ILE A 6 39.69 25.14 19.42
CA ILE A 6 38.95 23.89 19.40
C ILE A 6 38.19 23.83 18.11
N PRO A 7 38.49 22.86 17.19
CA PRO A 7 37.66 22.67 16.04
C PRO A 7 36.34 22.06 16.53
N PHE A 8 35.28 22.82 16.46
CA PHE A 8 33.93 22.36 16.71
C PHE A 8 33.58 21.39 15.57
N LEU A 9 33.79 20.09 15.81
CA LEU A 9 33.44 19.02 14.90
C LEU A 9 31.91 18.91 14.90
N ILE A 10 31.27 19.59 13.93
CA ILE A 10 29.84 19.42 13.66
C ILE A 10 29.67 18.03 13.08
N MET A 11 29.38 17.09 13.95
CA MET A 11 28.97 15.75 13.58
C MET A 11 27.53 15.85 13.07
N ALA A 12 27.40 16.03 11.75
CA ALA A 12 26.13 15.98 11.06
C ALA A 12 25.55 14.57 11.26
N LEU A 13 24.59 14.44 12.18
CA LEU A 13 23.76 13.26 12.27
C LEU A 13 22.94 13.18 10.99
N ALA A 14 23.44 12.44 10.02
CA ALA A 14 22.66 11.98 8.88
C ALA A 14 21.64 10.96 9.39
N PHE A 15 20.44 11.41 9.71
CA PHE A 15 19.32 10.51 9.94
C PHE A 15 18.99 9.80 8.64
N PRO A 16 19.08 8.47 8.59
CA PRO A 16 18.70 7.75 7.38
C PRO A 16 17.16 7.81 7.22
N VAL A 17 16.70 8.56 6.25
CA VAL A 17 15.32 8.48 5.73
C VAL A 17 15.17 7.22 4.88
N LEU A 18 15.35 6.05 5.49
CA LEU A 18 15.37 4.76 4.80
C LEU A 18 13.98 4.15 4.58
N SER A 19 12.92 4.67 5.22
CA SER A 19 11.65 3.94 5.28
C SER A 19 10.82 4.00 4.00
N SER A 20 10.87 5.08 3.22
CA SER A 20 10.10 5.18 1.97
C SER A 20 10.77 4.49 0.77
N ALA A 21 12.09 4.37 0.76
CA ALA A 21 12.85 3.75 -0.33
C ALA A 21 12.61 2.23 -0.41
N GLN A 22 12.43 1.55 0.71
CA GLN A 22 12.19 0.11 0.77
C GLN A 22 10.84 -0.28 0.16
N CYS A 23 9.78 0.50 0.41
CA CYS A 23 8.47 0.24 -0.18
C CYS A 23 8.49 0.44 -1.69
N LYS A 24 9.20 1.45 -2.21
CA LYS A 24 9.32 1.68 -3.66
C LYS A 24 9.98 0.51 -4.40
N SER A 25 11.04 -0.04 -3.84
CA SER A 25 11.72 -1.21 -4.42
C SER A 25 10.79 -2.43 -4.44
N PHE A 26 10.11 -2.69 -3.34
CA PHE A 26 9.13 -3.76 -3.21
C PHE A 26 8.02 -3.61 -4.26
N VAL A 27 7.44 -2.41 -4.42
CA VAL A 27 6.39 -2.14 -5.41
C VAL A 27 6.85 -2.47 -6.81
N LYS A 28 8.03 -2.01 -7.22
CA LYS A 28 8.55 -2.24 -8.56
C LYS A 28 8.80 -3.72 -8.86
N SER A 29 9.36 -4.44 -7.88
CA SER A 29 9.78 -5.83 -8.08
C SER A 29 8.68 -6.85 -7.88
N LYS A 30 7.71 -6.59 -7.01
CA LYS A 30 6.68 -7.56 -6.62
C LYS A 30 5.27 -7.16 -7.03
N CYS A 31 4.91 -5.89 -6.91
CA CYS A 31 3.54 -5.47 -7.14
C CYS A 31 3.23 -5.15 -8.60
N VAL A 32 4.12 -4.41 -9.28
CA VAL A 32 3.91 -4.04 -10.70
C VAL A 32 3.66 -5.25 -11.60
N PRO A 33 4.42 -6.37 -11.49
CA PRO A 33 4.17 -7.56 -12.32
C PRO A 33 2.77 -8.17 -12.15
N GLU A 34 2.15 -8.02 -10.99
CA GLU A 34 0.80 -8.56 -10.72
C GLU A 34 -0.33 -7.78 -11.42
N LEU A 35 -0.05 -6.58 -11.93
CA LEU A 35 -0.99 -5.83 -12.76
C LEU A 35 -1.19 -6.45 -14.15
N GLU A 36 -0.25 -7.30 -14.58
CA GLU A 36 -0.31 -7.99 -15.89
C GLU A 36 -0.45 -7.01 -17.07
N ASN A 37 -1.60 -7.01 -17.74
CA ASN A 37 -1.88 -6.19 -18.91
C ASN A 37 -2.41 -4.77 -18.58
N TYR A 38 -2.65 -4.49 -17.30
CA TYR A 38 -3.12 -3.18 -16.87
C TYR A 38 -1.94 -2.21 -16.73
N VAL A 39 -2.11 -1.02 -17.28
CA VAL A 39 -1.09 0.04 -17.18
C VAL A 39 -1.18 0.65 -15.78
N PRO A 40 -0.09 0.61 -14.99
CA PRO A 40 -0.11 1.19 -13.66
C PRO A 40 -0.35 2.69 -13.71
N SER A 41 -1.16 3.19 -12.79
CA SER A 41 -1.28 4.62 -12.53
C SER A 41 0.06 5.18 -12.03
N ASP A 42 0.39 6.41 -12.39
CA ASP A 42 1.58 7.11 -11.90
C ASP A 42 1.58 7.31 -10.37
N LYS A 43 0.40 7.21 -9.77
CA LYS A 43 0.22 7.36 -8.33
C LYS A 43 -0.22 6.02 -7.73
N PHE A 44 0.54 5.55 -6.78
CA PHE A 44 0.17 4.43 -5.93
C PHE A 44 0.31 4.83 -4.46
N ASN A 45 -0.50 4.22 -3.61
CA ASN A 45 -0.48 4.46 -2.17
C ASN A 45 0.27 3.32 -1.49
N SER A 46 1.45 3.62 -0.97
CA SER A 46 2.22 2.69 -0.13
C SER A 46 2.18 3.15 1.32
N LEU A 47 1.82 2.22 2.19
CA LEU A 47 1.69 2.42 3.62
C LEU A 47 2.63 1.46 4.35
N ARG A 48 3.25 1.92 5.42
CA ARG A 48 3.87 1.02 6.38
C ARG A 48 2.82 0.68 7.43
N MET A 49 2.56 -0.59 7.60
CA MET A 49 1.54 -1.08 8.52
C MET A 49 2.15 -2.13 9.46
N VAL A 50 1.62 -2.20 10.64
CA VAL A 50 1.91 -3.26 11.61
C VAL A 50 0.69 -4.17 11.77
N GLU A 51 0.93 -5.33 12.34
CA GLU A 51 -0.15 -6.28 12.67
C GLU A 51 -1.23 -5.62 13.52
N GLY A 52 -2.49 -5.90 13.20
CA GLY A 52 -3.66 -5.34 13.89
C GLY A 52 -4.09 -3.96 13.41
N GLU A 53 -3.35 -3.32 12.52
CA GLU A 53 -3.73 -2.00 11.98
C GLU A 53 -4.76 -2.08 10.86
N GLU A 54 -5.51 -1.00 10.75
CA GLU A 54 -6.43 -0.72 9.66
C GLU A 54 -6.05 0.60 8.98
N ALA A 55 -6.14 0.63 7.66
CA ALA A 55 -5.92 1.83 6.86
C ALA A 55 -7.03 2.00 5.83
N GLU A 56 -7.25 3.25 5.43
CA GLU A 56 -8.26 3.65 4.46
C GLU A 56 -7.60 4.45 3.33
N VAL A 57 -7.92 4.09 2.09
CA VAL A 57 -7.47 4.78 0.89
C VAL A 57 -8.67 5.15 0.03
N ASN A 58 -8.80 6.43 -0.31
CA ASN A 58 -9.84 6.93 -1.21
C ASN A 58 -9.31 7.02 -2.63
N LEU A 59 -10.03 6.45 -3.58
CA LEU A 59 -9.68 6.37 -4.99
C LEU A 59 -10.76 6.98 -5.86
N ILE A 60 -10.36 7.62 -6.96
CA ILE A 60 -11.26 8.17 -7.97
C ILE A 60 -10.97 7.45 -9.29
N PHE A 61 -12.03 6.92 -9.91
CA PHE A 61 -12.00 6.20 -11.17
C PHE A 61 -12.75 6.99 -12.24
N VAL A 62 -12.07 7.24 -13.35
CA VAL A 62 -12.64 7.97 -14.48
C VAL A 62 -13.49 7.01 -15.33
N ALA A 63 -14.57 7.53 -15.92
CA ALA A 63 -15.48 6.77 -16.77
C ALA A 63 -14.79 6.13 -17.99
N ASN A 64 -15.37 5.03 -18.49
CA ASN A 64 -15.00 4.33 -19.71
C ASN A 64 -13.59 3.72 -19.69
N HIS A 65 -13.22 3.12 -18.56
CA HIS A 65 -12.00 2.34 -18.42
C HIS A 65 -12.30 1.04 -17.68
N ASP A 66 -11.48 0.05 -17.97
CA ASP A 66 -11.38 -1.16 -17.16
C ASP A 66 -10.24 -0.98 -16.17
N TYR A 67 -10.49 -1.31 -14.92
CA TYR A 67 -9.55 -1.11 -13.82
C TYR A 67 -9.24 -2.40 -13.08
N ARG A 68 -8.01 -2.49 -12.61
CA ARG A 68 -7.59 -3.43 -11.58
C ARG A 68 -7.14 -2.65 -10.36
N VAL A 69 -7.78 -2.92 -9.22
CA VAL A 69 -7.28 -2.49 -7.90
C VAL A 69 -6.52 -3.66 -7.31
N LEU A 70 -5.25 -3.48 -7.03
CA LEU A 70 -4.35 -4.48 -6.49
C LEU A 70 -3.90 -4.07 -5.09
N ILE A 71 -4.05 -4.98 -4.14
CA ILE A 71 -3.49 -4.85 -2.80
C ILE A 71 -2.29 -5.77 -2.69
N CYS A 72 -1.12 -5.20 -2.61
CA CYS A 72 0.14 -5.91 -2.57
C CYS A 72 0.84 -5.66 -1.25
N SER A 73 1.11 -6.70 -0.49
CA SER A 73 1.72 -6.62 0.84
C SER A 73 2.96 -7.48 0.97
N GLN A 74 3.87 -7.08 1.84
CA GLN A 74 5.02 -7.90 2.19
C GLN A 74 4.58 -9.12 3.00
N GLU A 75 5.15 -10.28 2.70
CA GLU A 75 4.81 -11.56 3.33
C GLU A 75 4.97 -11.57 4.85
N ILE A 76 5.86 -10.73 5.37
CA ILE A 76 6.08 -10.61 6.82
C ILE A 76 4.84 -10.19 7.59
N LEU A 77 3.90 -9.49 6.94
CA LEU A 77 2.63 -9.07 7.55
C LEU A 77 1.60 -10.19 7.65
N GLY A 78 1.86 -11.34 7.03
CA GLY A 78 0.92 -12.47 7.01
C GLY A 78 -0.34 -12.15 6.22
N ASN A 79 -1.50 -12.40 6.81
CA ASN A 79 -2.78 -12.21 6.15
C ASN A 79 -3.20 -10.74 6.16
N VAL A 80 -3.39 -10.18 4.97
CA VAL A 80 -3.92 -8.84 4.75
C VAL A 80 -5.26 -8.94 4.03
N GLU A 81 -6.31 -8.48 4.67
CA GLU A 81 -7.67 -8.44 4.13
C GLU A 81 -8.01 -7.03 3.66
N TYR A 82 -8.86 -6.92 2.67
CA TYR A 82 -9.37 -5.63 2.22
C TYR A 82 -10.81 -5.70 1.74
N GLU A 83 -11.47 -4.58 1.84
CA GLU A 83 -12.82 -4.33 1.33
C GLU A 83 -12.82 -3.09 0.45
N ILE A 84 -13.65 -3.10 -0.59
CA ILE A 84 -13.89 -1.95 -1.45
C ILE A 84 -15.33 -1.50 -1.23
N LEU A 85 -15.50 -0.23 -0.89
CA LEU A 85 -16.78 0.38 -0.59
C LEU A 85 -17.09 1.53 -1.56
N THR A 86 -18.36 1.75 -1.79
CA THR A 86 -18.84 2.97 -2.45
C THR A 86 -18.68 4.18 -1.53
N ASP A 87 -18.84 5.38 -2.06
CA ASP A 87 -18.86 6.63 -1.30
C ASP A 87 -19.99 6.70 -0.25
N ARG A 88 -20.98 5.82 -0.36
CA ARG A 88 -22.08 5.66 0.61
C ARG A 88 -21.81 4.58 1.66
N GLY A 89 -20.63 3.99 1.65
CA GLY A 89 -20.23 2.95 2.61
C GLY A 89 -20.76 1.55 2.30
N GLN A 90 -21.29 1.31 1.10
CA GLN A 90 -21.73 -0.02 0.69
C GLN A 90 -20.52 -0.84 0.23
N VAL A 91 -20.32 -2.02 0.82
CA VAL A 91 -19.29 -2.96 0.39
C VAL A 91 -19.66 -3.58 -0.96
N ILE A 92 -18.80 -3.40 -1.96
CA ILE A 92 -18.94 -3.98 -3.29
C ILE A 92 -18.00 -5.15 -3.52
N TYR A 93 -16.92 -5.25 -2.74
CA TYR A 93 -15.97 -6.35 -2.79
C TYR A 93 -15.31 -6.58 -1.44
N SER A 94 -15.10 -7.85 -1.08
CA SER A 94 -14.34 -8.28 0.09
C SER A 94 -13.38 -9.41 -0.29
N SER A 95 -12.10 -9.25 0.03
CA SER A 95 -11.10 -10.29 -0.22
C SER A 95 -11.40 -11.57 0.56
N LYS A 96 -11.97 -11.44 1.77
CA LYS A 96 -12.35 -12.56 2.61
C LYS A 96 -13.38 -13.47 1.96
N ASP A 97 -14.35 -12.90 1.26
CA ASP A 97 -15.41 -13.63 0.58
C ASP A 97 -14.96 -14.18 -0.81
N ASN A 98 -13.76 -13.79 -1.26
CA ASN A 98 -13.17 -14.15 -2.54
C ASN A 98 -11.82 -14.88 -2.41
N GLU A 99 -11.71 -15.78 -1.44
CA GLU A 99 -10.54 -16.66 -1.23
C GLU A 99 -9.21 -15.91 -1.01
N GLY A 100 -9.26 -14.68 -0.48
CA GLY A 100 -8.06 -13.88 -0.25
C GLY A 100 -7.41 -13.31 -1.51
N LYS A 101 -8.15 -13.20 -2.61
CA LYS A 101 -7.66 -12.67 -3.89
C LYS A 101 -7.13 -11.25 -3.72
N SER A 102 -5.90 -10.99 -4.18
CA SER A 102 -5.19 -9.73 -4.00
C SER A 102 -5.67 -8.59 -4.88
N TYR A 103 -6.53 -8.85 -5.85
CA TYR A 103 -7.02 -7.83 -6.79
C TYR A 103 -8.51 -7.92 -7.06
N PHE A 104 -9.06 -6.80 -7.51
CA PHE A 104 -10.44 -6.65 -7.95
C PHE A 104 -10.47 -5.93 -9.30
N ASP A 105 -11.09 -6.58 -10.30
CA ASP A 105 -11.25 -6.05 -11.65
C ASP A 105 -12.68 -5.57 -11.85
N PHE A 106 -12.84 -4.37 -12.44
CA PHE A 106 -14.15 -3.81 -12.73
C PHE A 106 -14.08 -2.78 -13.87
N SER A 107 -15.22 -2.50 -14.46
CA SER A 107 -15.39 -1.50 -15.52
C SER A 107 -16.25 -0.35 -15.03
N THR A 108 -15.91 0.87 -15.43
CA THR A 108 -16.68 2.06 -15.08
C THR A 108 -17.33 2.67 -16.31
N THR A 109 -18.60 3.06 -16.18
CA THR A 109 -19.33 3.86 -17.19
C THR A 109 -19.49 5.32 -16.78
N SER A 110 -19.24 5.63 -15.51
CA SER A 110 -19.28 6.98 -14.94
C SER A 110 -18.10 7.16 -13.99
N THR A 111 -17.74 8.40 -13.70
CA THR A 111 -16.70 8.68 -12.69
C THR A 111 -17.20 8.28 -11.32
N GLU A 112 -16.44 7.44 -10.63
CA GLU A 112 -16.80 6.86 -9.33
C GLU A 112 -15.72 7.14 -8.29
N LYS A 113 -16.17 7.29 -7.05
CA LYS A 113 -15.31 7.34 -5.87
C LYS A 113 -15.49 6.06 -5.08
N LEU A 114 -14.39 5.36 -4.84
CA LEU A 114 -14.38 4.14 -4.03
C LEU A 114 -13.40 4.31 -2.88
N GLN A 115 -13.70 3.62 -1.81
CA GLN A 115 -12.88 3.55 -0.61
C GLN A 115 -12.35 2.14 -0.45
N VAL A 116 -11.06 2.00 -0.21
CA VAL A 116 -10.42 0.73 0.10
C VAL A 116 -10.06 0.72 1.57
N ILE A 117 -10.60 -0.22 2.31
CA ILE A 117 -10.25 -0.46 3.72
C ILE A 117 -9.36 -1.68 3.78
N ILE A 118 -8.19 -1.54 4.39
CA ILE A 118 -7.17 -2.58 4.51
C ILE A 118 -6.99 -2.91 5.97
N ARG A 119 -6.98 -4.22 6.31
CA ARG A 119 -6.74 -4.71 7.67
C ARG A 119 -5.62 -5.72 7.65
N VAL A 120 -4.61 -5.49 8.48
CA VAL A 120 -3.57 -6.48 8.74
C VAL A 120 -3.99 -7.31 9.94
N SER A 121 -4.09 -8.62 9.76
CA SER A 121 -4.48 -9.52 10.85
C SER A 121 -3.47 -9.48 11.98
N GLU A 122 -3.95 -9.65 13.22
CA GLU A 122 -3.06 -9.85 14.34
C GLU A 122 -2.34 -11.19 14.20
N SER A 123 -1.05 -11.20 14.50
CA SER A 123 -0.26 -12.42 14.56
C SER A 123 -0.54 -13.15 15.87
N GLU A 124 -0.73 -14.46 15.80
CA GLU A 124 -0.77 -15.34 16.97
C GLU A 124 0.64 -15.62 17.53
N SER A 125 1.60 -14.73 17.25
CA SER A 125 2.96 -14.88 17.70
C SER A 125 3.07 -14.84 19.23
N THR A 126 3.57 -15.92 19.80
CA THR A 126 3.83 -16.03 21.25
C THR A 126 5.05 -15.21 21.71
N THR A 127 5.80 -14.62 20.78
CA THR A 127 7.04 -13.87 21.06
C THR A 127 6.82 -12.40 21.39
N GLY A 128 5.60 -11.86 21.20
CA GLY A 128 5.28 -10.45 21.42
C GLY A 128 5.95 -9.48 20.43
N MET A 129 6.59 -9.98 19.37
CA MET A 129 7.17 -9.15 18.31
C MET A 129 6.09 -8.77 17.31
N MET A 130 5.90 -7.47 17.11
CA MET A 130 5.05 -6.95 16.06
C MET A 130 5.84 -6.81 14.77
N HIS A 131 5.31 -7.36 13.68
CA HIS A 131 5.90 -7.22 12.36
C HIS A 131 5.37 -5.95 11.68
N GLU A 132 6.27 -5.22 11.05
CA GLU A 132 5.98 -4.06 10.23
C GLU A 132 6.37 -4.35 8.78
N GLY A 133 5.54 -3.92 7.85
CA GLY A 133 5.80 -4.13 6.43
C GLY A 133 5.07 -3.13 5.54
N CYS A 134 5.38 -3.20 4.25
CA CYS A 134 4.73 -2.37 3.24
C CYS A 134 3.42 -3.01 2.75
N VAL A 135 2.38 -2.20 2.67
CA VAL A 135 1.13 -2.53 1.97
C VAL A 135 0.92 -1.45 0.92
N THR A 136 0.68 -1.87 -0.30
CA THR A 136 0.52 -0.95 -1.44
C THR A 136 -0.83 -1.16 -2.09
N VAL A 137 -1.56 -0.07 -2.29
CA VAL A 137 -2.76 -0.03 -3.14
C VAL A 137 -2.34 0.52 -4.49
N MET A 138 -2.42 -0.31 -5.52
CA MET A 138 -2.14 0.05 -6.90
C MET A 138 -3.40 0.01 -7.73
N VAL A 139 -3.49 0.93 -8.67
CA VAL A 139 -4.54 0.93 -9.69
C VAL A 139 -3.88 0.80 -11.04
N GLY A 140 -4.31 -0.19 -11.79
CA GLY A 140 -4.00 -0.31 -13.21
C GLY A 140 -5.24 -0.07 -14.05
N SER A 141 -5.07 0.43 -15.25
CA SER A 141 -6.18 0.71 -16.17
C SER A 141 -5.88 0.29 -17.60
N VAL A 142 -6.93 -0.07 -18.32
CA VAL A 142 -6.92 -0.27 -19.78
C VAL A 142 -8.07 0.54 -20.35
N ALA A 143 -7.85 1.21 -21.48
CA ALA A 143 -8.95 1.86 -22.19
C ALA A 143 -9.93 0.79 -22.70
N SER A 144 -11.20 1.00 -22.36
CA SER A 144 -12.29 0.12 -22.87
C SER A 144 -12.68 0.44 -24.30
#